data_e4447a9ff955eb563ce44fb28a2e5f19
#
_entry.id   e4447a9ff955eb563ce44fb28a2e5f19
#
_cell.length_a   1.000
_cell.length_b   1.000
_cell.length_c   1.000
_cell.angle_alpha   90.00
_cell.angle_beta   90.00
_cell.angle_gamma   90.00
#
_symmetry.space_group_name_H-M   'P 1'
#
loop_
_entity.id
_entity.type
_entity.pdbx_description
1 polymer ?
#
loop_
_entity_poly.entity_id
_entity_poly.type
_entity_poly.pdbx_seq_one_letter_code
_entity_poly.pdbx_strand_id
1 'polypeptide(L)'
;VYILAYVDDCVITGTSNKLIEMAIDRIKSDFVVEDLGNLHHFLGMEVIRDRKTRTLEININKYILDVLERFNMTDANGRKAPMASSNLTTKLDCPNPETKEGKEEIERMKNVPYRQLLGALLWIHRTGAPSIAYPVHHLCMFSNNPGEVHWRQAQVILKYLKRHVE
;
A
#
# COMPACT_ATOMS: atom_id res chain seq x y z
N VAL A 1 17.28 22.38 -9.57
CA VAL A 1 16.44 21.32 -10.11
C VAL A 1 16.71 20.06 -9.31
N TYR A 2 15.65 19.33 -8.98
CA TYR A 2 15.71 18.00 -8.36
C TYR A 2 15.15 16.98 -9.34
N ILE A 3 15.79 15.85 -9.45
CA ILE A 3 15.39 14.73 -10.28
C ILE A 3 15.24 13.51 -9.36
N LEU A 4 14.03 12.96 -9.29
CA LEU A 4 13.75 11.70 -8.63
C LEU A 4 13.54 10.64 -9.70
N ALA A 5 14.43 9.64 -9.74
CA ALA A 5 14.31 8.51 -10.64
C ALA A 5 13.86 7.26 -9.86
N TYR A 6 12.92 6.53 -10.40
CA TYR A 6 12.46 5.25 -9.89
C TYR A 6 12.21 4.29 -11.05
N VAL A 7 13.15 3.36 -11.24
CA VAL A 7 13.19 2.41 -12.36
C VAL A 7 13.08 3.18 -13.70
N ASP A 8 11.92 3.14 -14.36
CA ASP A 8 11.67 3.78 -15.65
C ASP A 8 11.00 5.16 -15.53
N ASP A 9 10.53 5.53 -14.33
CA ASP A 9 9.81 6.77 -14.09
C ASP A 9 10.74 7.86 -13.50
N CYS A 10 10.60 9.09 -13.99
CA CYS A 10 11.32 10.26 -13.46
C CYS A 10 10.36 11.40 -13.11
N VAL A 11 10.56 12.01 -11.94
CA VAL A 11 9.90 13.27 -11.56
C VAL A 11 10.95 14.35 -11.48
N ILE A 12 10.72 15.44 -12.21
CA ILE A 12 11.63 16.61 -12.24
C ILE A 12 10.92 17.80 -11.62
N THR A 13 11.56 18.45 -10.66
CA THR A 13 11.02 19.62 -9.98
C THR A 13 12.09 20.67 -9.71
N GLY A 14 11.69 21.91 -9.55
CA GLY A 14 12.61 23.01 -9.28
C GLY A 14 11.90 24.35 -9.13
N THR A 15 12.66 25.37 -8.80
CA THR A 15 12.16 26.75 -8.62
C THR A 15 12.11 27.56 -9.92
N SER A 16 12.73 27.07 -11.00
CA SER A 16 12.79 27.74 -12.31
C SER A 16 12.34 26.78 -13.42
N ASN A 17 11.30 27.15 -14.15
CA ASN A 17 10.81 26.39 -15.30
C ASN A 17 11.91 26.24 -16.37
N LYS A 18 12.68 27.30 -16.63
CA LYS A 18 13.78 27.26 -17.60
C LYS A 18 14.81 26.17 -17.25
N LEU A 19 15.17 26.02 -15.97
CA LEU A 19 16.12 24.99 -15.55
C LEU A 19 15.51 23.59 -15.60
N ILE A 20 14.20 23.46 -15.39
CA ILE A 20 13.47 22.18 -15.55
C ILE A 20 13.48 21.77 -17.03
N GLU A 21 13.16 22.68 -17.95
CA GLU A 21 13.17 22.45 -19.39
C GLU A 21 14.58 22.02 -19.86
N MET A 22 15.63 22.75 -19.44
CA MET A 22 17.02 22.39 -19.75
C MET A 22 17.39 20.98 -19.24
N ALA A 23 16.91 20.58 -18.06
CA ALA A 23 17.14 19.23 -17.53
C ALA A 23 16.41 18.16 -18.36
N ILE A 24 15.16 18.42 -18.76
CA ILE A 24 14.38 17.55 -19.64
C ILE A 24 15.07 17.39 -21.00
N ASP A 25 15.49 18.49 -21.62
CA ASP A 25 16.18 18.46 -22.92
C ASP A 25 17.50 17.68 -22.84
N ARG A 26 18.23 17.82 -21.73
CA ARG A 26 19.45 17.04 -21.50
C ARG A 26 19.17 15.55 -21.41
N ILE A 27 18.13 15.14 -20.68
CA ILE A 27 17.74 13.73 -20.57
C ILE A 27 17.30 13.19 -21.94
N LYS A 28 16.50 13.97 -22.70
CA LYS A 28 16.05 13.59 -24.06
C LYS A 28 17.21 13.45 -25.05
N SER A 29 18.35 14.14 -24.83
CA SER A 29 19.52 13.98 -25.70
C SER A 29 20.27 12.67 -25.50
N ASP A 30 20.19 12.07 -24.31
CA ASP A 30 20.94 10.89 -23.95
C ASP A 30 20.05 9.62 -23.89
N PHE A 31 18.73 9.78 -23.71
CA PHE A 31 17.76 8.70 -23.53
C PHE A 31 16.50 8.90 -24.36
N VAL A 32 15.90 7.79 -24.78
CA VAL A 32 14.55 7.81 -25.39
C VAL A 32 13.52 7.88 -24.26
N VAL A 33 12.99 9.09 -24.04
CA VAL A 33 12.02 9.36 -22.96
C VAL A 33 10.83 10.14 -23.49
N GLU A 34 9.66 9.92 -22.89
CA GLU A 34 8.45 10.69 -23.12
C GLU A 34 8.25 11.68 -21.97
N ASP A 35 7.95 12.94 -22.30
CA ASP A 35 7.60 13.97 -21.33
C ASP A 35 6.08 14.02 -21.17
N LEU A 36 5.59 13.56 -20.03
CA LEU A 36 4.18 13.50 -19.70
C LEU A 36 3.64 14.83 -19.14
N GLY A 37 4.47 15.88 -19.08
CA GLY A 37 4.09 17.21 -18.61
C GLY A 37 3.92 17.30 -17.09
N ASN A 38 2.81 17.89 -16.63
CA ASN A 38 2.57 18.04 -15.18
C ASN A 38 2.34 16.68 -14.52
N LEU A 39 2.87 16.56 -13.30
CA LEU A 39 2.72 15.34 -12.51
C LEU A 39 1.26 15.15 -12.06
N HIS A 40 0.62 14.09 -12.54
CA HIS A 40 -0.72 13.66 -12.16
C HIS A 40 -0.74 12.25 -11.54
N HIS A 41 0.19 11.39 -11.95
CA HIS A 41 0.31 10.05 -11.41
C HIS A 41 1.78 9.70 -11.22
N PHE A 42 2.12 9.06 -10.10
CA PHE A 42 3.46 8.54 -9.84
C PHE A 42 3.40 7.35 -8.90
N LEU A 43 3.95 6.22 -9.30
CA LEU A 43 4.02 4.99 -8.50
C LEU A 43 2.65 4.52 -7.95
N GLY A 44 1.59 4.64 -8.74
CA GLY A 44 0.23 4.26 -8.32
C GLY A 44 -0.47 5.28 -7.42
N MET A 45 0.16 6.43 -7.18
CA MET A 45 -0.44 7.58 -6.48
C MET A 45 -0.99 8.58 -7.50
N GLU A 46 -2.19 9.08 -7.26
CA GLU A 46 -2.71 10.25 -7.96
C GLU A 46 -2.24 11.52 -7.26
N VAL A 47 -1.75 12.49 -8.02
CA VAL A 47 -1.25 13.76 -7.50
C VAL A 47 -2.12 14.89 -8.04
N ILE A 48 -2.85 15.54 -7.15
CA ILE A 48 -3.71 16.68 -7.45
C ILE A 48 -3.02 17.94 -6.93
N ARG A 49 -2.65 18.83 -7.85
CA ARG A 49 -1.94 20.06 -7.50
C ARG A 49 -2.70 21.29 -7.94
N ASP A 50 -3.02 22.18 -7.00
CA ASP A 50 -3.49 23.52 -7.28
C ASP A 50 -2.41 24.56 -6.96
N ARG A 51 -1.87 25.21 -7.99
CA ARG A 51 -0.83 26.23 -7.85
C ARG A 51 -1.36 27.54 -7.31
N LYS A 52 -2.67 27.84 -7.47
CA LYS A 52 -3.30 29.09 -7.00
C LYS A 52 -3.47 29.04 -5.47
N THR A 53 -3.99 27.95 -4.97
CA THR A 53 -4.19 27.73 -3.52
C THR A 53 -2.91 27.20 -2.85
N ARG A 54 -1.87 26.82 -3.62
CA ARG A 54 -0.63 26.20 -3.16
C ARG A 54 -0.87 24.88 -2.42
N THR A 55 -1.85 24.12 -2.87
CA THR A 55 -2.15 22.80 -2.31
C THR A 55 -1.60 21.70 -3.21
N LEU A 56 -1.21 20.59 -2.57
CA LEU A 56 -0.86 19.35 -3.22
C LEU A 56 -1.49 18.22 -2.40
N GLU A 57 -2.30 17.41 -3.07
CA GLU A 57 -2.96 16.25 -2.52
C GLU A 57 -2.40 14.99 -3.18
N ILE A 58 -2.14 13.96 -2.38
CA ILE A 58 -1.75 12.63 -2.85
C ILE A 58 -2.89 11.68 -2.51
N ASN A 59 -3.46 11.05 -3.54
CA ASN A 59 -4.58 10.14 -3.42
C ASN A 59 -4.16 8.72 -3.85
N ILE A 60 -4.49 7.73 -3.03
CA ILE A 60 -4.20 6.31 -3.28
C ILE A 60 -5.47 5.45 -3.36
N ASN A 61 -6.64 6.08 -3.49
CA ASN A 61 -7.93 5.38 -3.48
C ASN A 61 -8.00 4.31 -4.58
N LYS A 62 -7.51 4.61 -5.78
CA LYS A 62 -7.46 3.64 -6.88
C LYS A 62 -6.68 2.40 -6.48
N TYR A 63 -5.49 2.57 -5.90
CA TYR A 63 -4.68 1.44 -5.45
C TYR A 63 -5.38 0.62 -4.35
N ILE A 64 -6.06 1.29 -3.42
CA ILE A 64 -6.85 0.60 -2.38
C ILE A 64 -7.97 -0.23 -3.02
N LEU A 65 -8.70 0.32 -4.01
CA LEU A 65 -9.75 -0.40 -4.74
C LEU A 65 -9.19 -1.61 -5.48
N ASP A 66 -8.06 -1.47 -6.18
CA ASP A 66 -7.36 -2.57 -6.87
C ASP A 66 -6.94 -3.68 -5.88
N VAL A 67 -6.50 -3.31 -4.67
CA VAL A 67 -6.17 -4.28 -3.61
C VAL A 67 -7.43 -4.97 -3.09
N LEU A 68 -8.52 -4.24 -2.85
CA LEU A 68 -9.80 -4.84 -2.44
C LEU A 68 -10.31 -5.85 -3.46
N GLU A 69 -10.23 -5.55 -4.76
CA GLU A 69 -10.59 -6.47 -5.83
C GLU A 69 -9.70 -7.71 -5.84
N ARG A 70 -8.38 -7.54 -5.79
CA ARG A 70 -7.38 -8.63 -5.77
C ARG A 70 -7.62 -9.63 -4.65
N PHE A 71 -8.09 -9.18 -3.50
CA PHE A 71 -8.35 -10.02 -2.33
C PHE A 71 -9.84 -10.37 -2.15
N ASN A 72 -10.69 -10.15 -3.17
CA ASN A 72 -12.13 -10.43 -3.16
C ASN A 72 -12.86 -9.76 -1.98
N MET A 73 -12.54 -8.50 -1.70
CA MET A 73 -13.11 -7.72 -0.58
C MET A 73 -13.96 -6.54 -1.03
N THR A 74 -14.27 -6.41 -2.33
CA THR A 74 -15.11 -5.34 -2.89
C THR A 74 -16.50 -5.27 -2.27
N ASP A 75 -17.13 -6.43 -1.98
CA ASP A 75 -18.46 -6.50 -1.38
C ASP A 75 -18.46 -6.62 0.15
N ALA A 76 -17.27 -6.52 0.77
CA ALA A 76 -17.17 -6.66 2.22
C ALA A 76 -17.79 -5.46 2.94
N ASN A 77 -18.46 -5.71 4.06
CA ASN A 77 -19.00 -4.63 4.91
C ASN A 77 -17.86 -3.83 5.54
N GLY A 78 -17.89 -2.50 5.36
CA GLY A 78 -16.89 -1.58 5.91
C GLY A 78 -16.84 -1.61 7.45
N ARG A 79 -15.64 -1.40 8.02
CA ARG A 79 -15.40 -1.33 9.47
C ARG A 79 -14.97 0.06 9.90
N LYS A 80 -15.37 0.46 11.13
CA LYS A 80 -15.01 1.78 11.70
C LYS A 80 -13.57 1.84 12.24
N ALA A 81 -13.00 0.69 12.60
CA ALA A 81 -11.65 0.59 13.16
C ALA A 81 -10.85 -0.51 12.46
N PRO A 82 -9.55 -0.29 12.21
CA PRO A 82 -8.69 -1.25 11.49
C PRO A 82 -8.29 -2.44 12.38
N MET A 83 -8.47 -2.31 13.69
CA MET A 83 -8.17 -3.36 14.67
C MET A 83 -9.03 -3.14 15.91
N ALA A 84 -9.44 -4.22 16.56
CA ALA A 84 -10.06 -4.15 17.88
C ALA A 84 -8.97 -4.22 18.96
N SER A 85 -9.02 -3.31 19.92
CA SER A 85 -8.04 -3.26 21.03
C SER A 85 -8.05 -4.50 21.92
N SER A 86 -9.16 -5.23 21.95
CA SER A 86 -9.33 -6.47 22.73
C SER A 86 -8.78 -7.72 22.05
N ASN A 87 -8.37 -7.67 20.79
CA ASN A 87 -8.01 -8.85 19.99
C ASN A 87 -6.58 -8.73 19.41
N LEU A 88 -5.63 -8.37 20.25
CA LEU A 88 -4.22 -8.41 19.87
C LEU A 88 -3.76 -9.87 19.80
N THR A 89 -3.43 -10.33 18.60
CA THR A 89 -2.81 -11.64 18.40
C THR A 89 -1.40 -11.68 18.99
N THR A 90 -1.04 -12.85 19.48
CA THR A 90 0.27 -13.13 20.09
C THR A 90 0.93 -14.29 19.36
N LYS A 91 2.13 -14.66 19.77
CA LYS A 91 2.80 -15.87 19.25
C LYS A 91 2.05 -17.17 19.58
N LEU A 92 1.19 -17.15 20.61
CA LEU A 92 0.37 -18.30 20.98
C LEU A 92 -0.76 -18.59 19.99
N ASP A 93 -1.11 -17.58 19.20
CA ASP A 93 -2.12 -17.69 18.12
C ASP A 93 -1.52 -18.22 16.81
N CYS A 94 -0.19 -18.44 16.77
CA CYS A 94 0.43 -19.10 15.63
C CYS A 94 0.18 -20.61 15.69
N PRO A 95 -0.08 -21.28 14.55
CA PRO A 95 -0.29 -22.72 14.54
C PRO A 95 0.93 -23.47 15.04
N ASN A 96 0.71 -24.41 15.97
CA ASN A 96 1.78 -25.21 16.56
C ASN A 96 2.14 -26.39 15.64
N PRO A 97 3.38 -26.47 15.10
CA PRO A 97 3.79 -27.53 14.19
C PRO A 97 3.88 -28.92 14.84
N GLU A 98 3.83 -29.02 16.19
CA GLU A 98 3.89 -30.28 16.90
C GLU A 98 2.51 -30.95 17.06
N THR A 99 1.41 -30.16 16.90
CA THR A 99 0.05 -30.69 17.01
C THR A 99 -0.51 -31.06 15.65
N LYS A 100 -1.50 -31.96 15.62
CA LYS A 100 -2.17 -32.36 14.39
C LYS A 100 -2.95 -31.18 13.80
N GLU A 101 -3.69 -30.48 14.62
CA GLU A 101 -4.50 -29.31 14.25
C GLU A 101 -3.62 -28.18 13.68
N GLY A 102 -2.47 -27.93 14.32
CA GLY A 102 -1.54 -26.90 13.86
C GLY A 102 -0.90 -27.25 12.51
N LYS A 103 -0.55 -28.53 12.27
CA LYS A 103 -0.07 -28.98 10.95
C LYS A 103 -1.13 -28.79 9.86
N GLU A 104 -2.37 -29.14 10.14
CA GLU A 104 -3.48 -28.94 9.20
C GLU A 104 -3.73 -27.44 8.91
N GLU A 105 -3.62 -26.59 9.92
CA GLU A 105 -3.75 -25.13 9.73
C GLU A 105 -2.58 -24.57 8.89
N ILE A 106 -1.34 -24.97 9.18
CA ILE A 106 -0.16 -24.58 8.40
C ILE A 106 -0.36 -24.96 6.92
N GLU A 107 -0.86 -26.17 6.65
CA GLU A 107 -1.07 -26.62 5.27
C GLU A 107 -2.15 -25.78 4.55
N ARG A 108 -3.26 -25.46 5.23
CA ARG A 108 -4.29 -24.55 4.67
C ARG A 108 -3.72 -23.16 4.40
N MET A 109 -2.90 -22.65 5.31
CA MET A 109 -2.33 -21.29 5.19
C MET A 109 -1.28 -21.14 4.09
N LYS A 110 -0.70 -22.23 3.57
CA LYS A 110 0.24 -22.15 2.42
C LYS A 110 -0.37 -21.51 1.18
N ASN A 111 -1.67 -21.74 0.96
CA ASN A 111 -2.39 -21.22 -0.19
C ASN A 111 -2.99 -19.83 0.06
N VAL A 112 -2.88 -19.30 1.28
CA VAL A 112 -3.38 -17.98 1.63
C VAL A 112 -2.33 -16.92 1.32
N PRO A 113 -2.64 -15.89 0.52
CA PRO A 113 -1.68 -14.89 0.09
C PRO A 113 -1.40 -13.85 1.18
N TYR A 114 -1.09 -14.31 2.40
CA TYR A 114 -0.93 -13.45 3.58
C TYR A 114 0.18 -12.42 3.41
N ARG A 115 1.38 -12.86 2.98
CA ARG A 115 2.52 -11.95 2.79
C ARG A 115 2.28 -10.94 1.67
N GLN A 116 1.55 -11.34 0.62
CA GLN A 116 1.19 -10.44 -0.49
C GLN A 116 0.25 -9.34 0.02
N LEU A 117 -0.74 -9.70 0.85
CA LEU A 117 -1.64 -8.71 1.46
C LEU A 117 -0.87 -7.77 2.38
N LEU A 118 0.01 -8.28 3.25
CA LEU A 118 0.83 -7.43 4.11
C LEU A 118 1.70 -6.46 3.31
N GLY A 119 2.31 -6.91 2.21
CA GLY A 119 3.08 -6.05 1.31
C GLY A 119 2.25 -4.89 0.75
N ALA A 120 1.02 -5.17 0.29
CA ALA A 120 0.11 -4.15 -0.19
C ALA A 120 -0.31 -3.17 0.93
N LEU A 121 -0.62 -3.67 2.13
CA LEU A 121 -0.97 -2.85 3.28
C LEU A 121 0.20 -1.99 3.78
N LEU A 122 1.44 -2.51 3.74
CA LEU A 122 2.66 -1.75 4.04
C LEU A 122 2.84 -0.58 3.07
N TRP A 123 2.57 -0.77 1.80
CA TRP A 123 2.57 0.31 0.82
C TRP A 123 1.50 1.35 1.14
N ILE A 124 0.26 0.93 1.35
CA ILE A 124 -0.88 1.80 1.63
C ILE A 124 -0.62 2.70 2.84
N HIS A 125 -0.14 2.13 3.97
CA HIS A 125 0.09 2.94 5.17
C HIS A 125 1.20 3.97 5.01
N ARG A 126 2.22 3.66 4.20
CA ARG A 126 3.36 4.58 3.96
C ARG A 126 3.02 5.72 3.03
N THR A 127 2.08 5.49 2.09
CA THR A 127 1.75 6.47 1.05
C THR A 127 0.56 7.34 1.37
N GLY A 128 -0.47 6.84 2.07
CA GLY A 128 -1.66 7.65 2.27
C GLY A 128 -2.56 7.27 3.45
N ALA A 129 -2.34 6.14 4.13
CA ALA A 129 -3.18 5.69 5.23
C ALA A 129 -2.40 5.39 6.52
N PRO A 130 -1.78 6.38 7.18
CA PRO A 130 -0.98 6.16 8.39
C PRO A 130 -1.79 5.56 9.55
N SER A 131 -3.12 5.67 9.53
CA SER A 131 -4.02 5.10 10.54
C SER A 131 -3.95 3.57 10.65
N ILE A 132 -3.49 2.87 9.60
CA ILE A 132 -3.31 1.42 9.64
C ILE A 132 -1.87 0.98 9.96
N ALA A 133 -0.95 1.91 10.25
CA ALA A 133 0.46 1.59 10.47
C ALA A 133 0.64 0.55 11.58
N TYR A 134 0.06 0.80 12.77
CA TYR A 134 0.20 -0.10 13.91
C TYR A 134 -0.35 -1.51 13.62
N PRO A 135 -1.62 -1.70 13.18
CA PRO A 135 -2.14 -3.04 12.91
C PRO A 135 -1.37 -3.79 11.82
N VAL A 136 -0.89 -3.10 10.79
CA VAL A 136 -0.09 -3.74 9.74
C VAL A 136 1.25 -4.23 10.28
N HIS A 137 1.99 -3.38 11.00
CA HIS A 137 3.27 -3.77 11.60
C HIS A 137 3.11 -4.89 12.63
N HIS A 138 2.02 -4.87 13.41
CA HIS A 138 1.70 -5.93 14.33
C HIS A 138 1.54 -7.29 13.61
N LEU A 139 0.77 -7.32 12.52
CA LEU A 139 0.58 -8.53 11.72
C LEU A 139 1.86 -9.01 11.01
N CYS A 140 2.77 -8.11 10.66
CA CYS A 140 4.06 -8.46 10.06
C CYS A 140 4.92 -9.34 10.98
N MET A 141 4.76 -9.26 12.30
CA MET A 141 5.48 -10.12 13.24
C MET A 141 5.19 -11.62 13.06
N PHE A 142 4.05 -11.96 12.45
CA PHE A 142 3.60 -13.34 12.25
C PHE A 142 3.80 -13.84 10.82
N SER A 143 4.55 -13.12 9.97
CA SER A 143 4.71 -13.42 8.54
C SER A 143 5.33 -14.78 8.23
N ASN A 144 6.08 -15.36 9.19
CA ASN A 144 6.76 -16.65 9.00
C ASN A 144 5.84 -17.84 9.28
N ASN A 145 4.90 -17.70 10.21
CA ASN A 145 3.97 -18.76 10.60
C ASN A 145 2.60 -18.17 10.94
N PRO A 146 1.89 -17.59 9.97
CA PRO A 146 0.58 -17.01 10.20
C PRO A 146 -0.49 -18.10 10.37
N GLY A 147 -1.39 -17.92 11.32
CA GLY A 147 -2.62 -18.72 11.42
C GLY A 147 -3.81 -18.01 10.75
N GLU A 148 -4.93 -18.68 10.67
CA GLU A 148 -6.20 -18.16 10.12
C GLU A 148 -6.65 -16.88 10.84
N VAL A 149 -6.38 -16.75 12.13
CA VAL A 149 -6.71 -15.57 12.93
C VAL A 149 -5.99 -14.32 12.40
N HIS A 150 -4.71 -14.46 12.02
CA HIS A 150 -3.94 -13.35 11.45
C HIS A 150 -4.46 -12.94 10.08
N TRP A 151 -4.86 -13.91 9.25
CA TRP A 151 -5.51 -13.64 7.98
C TRP A 151 -6.81 -12.85 8.13
N ARG A 152 -7.68 -13.29 9.07
CA ARG A 152 -8.93 -12.58 9.37
C ARG A 152 -8.69 -11.15 9.84
N GLN A 153 -7.64 -10.93 10.65
CA GLN A 153 -7.27 -9.57 11.09
C GLN A 153 -6.77 -8.70 9.93
N ALA A 154 -5.98 -9.25 9.02
CA ALA A 154 -5.56 -8.53 7.81
C ALA A 154 -6.76 -8.13 6.92
N GLN A 155 -7.77 -9.01 6.81
CA GLN A 155 -9.03 -8.68 6.13
C GLN A 155 -9.84 -7.58 6.85
N VAL A 156 -9.75 -7.48 8.19
CA VAL A 156 -10.40 -6.38 8.93
C VAL A 156 -9.79 -5.03 8.54
N ILE A 157 -8.47 -4.97 8.30
CA ILE A 157 -7.82 -3.76 7.81
C ILE A 157 -8.35 -3.37 6.43
N LEU A 158 -8.53 -4.34 5.52
CA LEU A 158 -9.15 -4.08 4.21
C LEU A 158 -10.58 -3.53 4.34
N LYS A 159 -11.39 -4.09 5.25
CA LYS A 159 -12.76 -3.59 5.53
C LYS A 159 -12.74 -2.16 6.08
N TYR A 160 -11.74 -1.81 6.88
CA TYR A 160 -11.55 -0.44 7.34
C TYR A 160 -11.20 0.49 6.18
N LEU A 161 -10.24 0.12 5.35
CA LEU A 161 -9.84 0.89 4.18
C LEU A 161 -11.01 1.10 3.21
N LYS A 162 -11.79 0.06 2.92
CA LYS A 162 -12.98 0.17 2.06
C LYS A 162 -13.92 1.28 2.52
N ARG A 163 -14.21 1.36 3.83
CA ARG A 163 -15.09 2.40 4.38
C ARG A 163 -14.56 3.83 4.18
N HIS A 164 -13.26 4.00 4.01
CA HIS A 164 -12.62 5.32 3.90
C HIS A 164 -12.33 5.74 2.46
N VAL A 165 -12.57 4.85 1.50
CA VAL A 165 -12.43 5.10 0.07
C VAL A 165 -13.80 5.43 -0.57
N GLU A 166 -14.89 4.96 0.05
CA GLU A 166 -16.28 5.31 -0.30
C GLU A 166 -16.64 6.67 0.33
#